data_26488781bd653454c5eb83838a5e28a3
#
_entry.id   26488781bd653454c5eb83838a5e28a3
#
_cell.length_a   1.000
_cell.length_b   1.000
_cell.length_c   1.000
_cell.angle_alpha   90.00
_cell.angle_beta   90.00
_cell.angle_gamma   90.00
#
_symmetry.space_group_name_H-M   'P 1'
#
loop_
_entity.id
_entity.type
_entity.pdbx_description
1 polymer ?
#
loop_
_entity_poly.entity_id
_entity_poly.type
_entity_poly.pdbx_seq_one_letter_code
_entity_poly.pdbx_strand_id
1 'polypeptide(L)'
;MIRFDRIAKRYPPDITALADISTEILAGELVTIIGHSGAGKSTLLKLIPAIERPTAGTVLVNGQNVGSLGRGALPFLRRNIGLVFQDQKLLFDRSALANVLLPLEITGFPHKEAQRRAEAALDKVGLLSRARALPIALSGGEQQRLAIARAVVHRPNLLLADEPTAYLDADTAQDVANIFIEFHRVGVTVMVATYDDRLFPGARQLRLDHGRIS
;
A
#
# COMPACT_ATOMS: atom_id res chain seq x y z
N MET A 1 6.75 5.12 13.74
CA MET A 1 6.78 3.86 12.98
C MET A 1 7.67 3.95 11.74
N ILE A 2 7.53 4.99 10.92
CA ILE A 2 8.39 5.24 9.75
C ILE A 2 9.09 6.57 9.94
N ARG A 3 10.39 6.62 9.66
CA ARG A 3 11.16 7.88 9.67
C ARG A 3 11.96 7.99 8.39
N PHE A 4 11.79 9.11 7.72
CA PHE A 4 12.61 9.55 6.60
C PHE A 4 13.58 10.60 7.11
N ASP A 5 14.87 10.43 6.85
CA ASP A 5 15.93 11.35 7.26
C ASP A 5 16.75 11.76 6.04
N ARG A 6 16.54 13.00 5.58
CA ARG A 6 17.21 13.64 4.43
C ARG A 6 17.24 12.76 3.19
N ILE A 7 16.08 12.15 2.86
CA ILE A 7 15.95 11.24 1.73
C ILE A 7 16.09 11.99 0.42
N ALA A 8 16.95 11.47 -0.45
CA ALA A 8 16.96 11.80 -1.86
C ALA A 8 16.82 10.53 -2.71
N LYS A 9 16.11 10.65 -3.84
CA LYS A 9 16.03 9.60 -4.84
C LYS A 9 16.20 10.20 -6.24
N ARG A 10 17.20 9.68 -6.96
CA ARG A 10 17.46 10.02 -8.35
C ARG A 10 17.36 8.78 -9.22
N TYR A 11 16.80 8.95 -10.39
CA TYR A 11 16.75 7.93 -11.44
C TYR A 11 17.64 8.35 -12.61
N PRO A 12 18.32 7.42 -13.28
CA PRO A 12 19.03 7.73 -14.52
C PRO A 12 18.09 8.28 -15.61
N PRO A 13 18.57 9.20 -16.50
CA PRO A 13 19.90 9.79 -16.49
C PRO A 13 20.10 10.87 -15.40
N ASP A 14 19.08 11.70 -15.03
CA ASP A 14 19.21 12.78 -14.03
C ASP A 14 17.86 13.22 -13.46
N ILE A 15 16.90 12.30 -13.31
CA ILE A 15 15.59 12.62 -12.78
C ILE A 15 15.63 12.61 -11.26
N THR A 16 15.54 13.76 -10.62
CA THR A 16 15.38 13.85 -9.17
C THR A 16 13.90 13.67 -8.80
N ALA A 17 13.57 12.49 -8.26
CA ALA A 17 12.21 12.17 -7.83
C ALA A 17 11.92 12.64 -6.40
N LEU A 18 12.93 12.61 -5.52
CA LEU A 18 12.83 13.11 -4.13
C LEU A 18 14.10 13.87 -3.78
N ALA A 19 13.95 14.97 -3.04
CA ALA A 19 15.05 15.84 -2.64
C ALA A 19 14.86 16.33 -1.20
N ASP A 20 15.74 15.86 -0.29
CA ASP A 20 15.82 16.26 1.11
C ASP A 20 14.50 16.08 1.89
N ILE A 21 13.90 14.90 1.78
CA ILE A 21 12.68 14.54 2.52
C ILE A 21 13.05 14.14 3.95
N SER A 22 12.51 14.87 4.92
CA SER A 22 12.60 14.54 6.35
C SER A 22 11.22 14.62 6.98
N THR A 23 10.70 13.47 7.43
CA THR A 23 9.40 13.39 8.09
C THR A 23 9.29 12.07 8.88
N GLU A 24 8.35 12.04 9.82
CA GLU A 24 8.04 10.87 10.62
C GLU A 24 6.55 10.52 10.53
N ILE A 25 6.23 9.24 10.47
CA ILE A 25 4.87 8.70 10.53
C ILE A 25 4.78 7.85 11.79
N LEU A 26 3.86 8.20 12.65
CA LEU A 26 3.62 7.48 13.89
C LEU A 26 2.81 6.19 13.66
N ALA A 27 2.87 5.27 14.61
CA ALA A 27 2.03 4.07 14.56
C ALA A 27 0.55 4.46 14.72
N GLY A 28 -0.33 3.83 13.94
CA GLY A 28 -1.77 4.12 13.94
C GLY A 28 -2.17 5.41 13.26
N GLU A 29 -1.27 6.08 12.54
CA GLU A 29 -1.57 7.33 11.84
C GLU A 29 -2.21 7.07 10.47
N LEU A 30 -3.16 7.92 10.06
CA LEU A 30 -3.68 8.00 8.69
C LEU A 30 -3.03 9.19 8.00
N VAL A 31 -2.31 8.93 6.92
CA VAL A 31 -1.55 9.94 6.17
C VAL A 31 -1.91 9.91 4.71
N THR A 32 -2.24 11.04 4.12
CA THR A 32 -2.33 11.21 2.67
C THR A 32 -1.08 11.90 2.14
N ILE A 33 -0.55 11.38 1.04
CA ILE A 33 0.54 12.01 0.28
C ILE A 33 -0.10 12.65 -0.95
N ILE A 34 -0.13 13.97 -0.98
CA ILE A 34 -0.77 14.77 -2.04
C ILE A 34 0.28 15.52 -2.86
N GLY A 35 -0.02 15.77 -4.12
CA GLY A 35 0.87 16.48 -5.05
C GLY A 35 0.53 16.14 -6.50
N HIS A 36 1.05 16.94 -7.43
CA HIS A 36 0.83 16.75 -8.87
C HIS A 36 1.43 15.43 -9.39
N SER A 37 1.08 15.04 -10.62
CA SER A 37 1.72 13.90 -11.28
C SER A 37 3.24 14.11 -11.38
N GLY A 38 4.01 13.09 -11.04
CA GLY A 38 5.48 13.22 -11.01
C GLY A 38 6.05 13.89 -9.76
N ALA A 39 5.24 14.32 -8.77
CA ALA A 39 5.74 14.94 -7.53
C ALA A 39 6.61 14.02 -6.65
N GLY A 40 6.64 12.70 -6.91
CA GLY A 40 7.43 11.73 -6.15
C GLY A 40 6.62 10.84 -5.20
N LYS A 41 5.27 10.94 -5.17
CA LYS A 41 4.38 10.21 -4.25
C LYS A 41 4.63 8.68 -4.27
N SER A 42 4.53 8.07 -5.44
CA SER A 42 4.77 6.63 -5.63
C SER A 42 6.21 6.23 -5.29
N THR A 43 7.17 7.11 -5.57
CA THR A 43 8.58 6.87 -5.22
C THR A 43 8.74 6.82 -3.69
N LEU A 44 8.15 7.78 -2.96
CA LEU A 44 8.20 7.82 -1.51
C LEU A 44 7.59 6.55 -0.89
N LEU A 45 6.42 6.11 -1.37
CA LEU A 45 5.80 4.86 -0.91
C LEU A 45 6.67 3.64 -1.19
N LYS A 46 7.33 3.54 -2.35
CA LYS A 46 8.17 2.39 -2.75
C LYS A 46 9.46 2.26 -1.92
N LEU A 47 9.92 3.33 -1.28
CA LEU A 47 11.09 3.27 -0.39
C LEU A 47 10.80 2.47 0.89
N ILE A 48 9.56 2.52 1.41
CA ILE A 48 9.19 1.90 2.69
C ILE A 48 9.34 0.36 2.66
N PRO A 49 8.77 -0.37 1.67
CA PRO A 49 8.96 -1.82 1.52
C PRO A 49 10.29 -2.19 0.86
N ALA A 50 11.20 -1.23 0.67
CA ALA A 50 12.47 -1.40 -0.06
C ALA A 50 12.27 -2.02 -1.47
N ILE A 51 11.21 -1.59 -2.18
CA ILE A 51 11.07 -1.83 -3.62
C ILE A 51 12.07 -0.95 -4.36
N GLU A 52 12.17 0.31 -3.93
CA GLU A 52 13.21 1.24 -4.31
C GLU A 52 14.14 1.50 -3.12
N ARG A 53 15.37 1.90 -3.40
CA ARG A 53 16.30 2.36 -2.37
C ARG A 53 16.59 3.84 -2.55
N PRO A 54 16.74 4.60 -1.47
CA PRO A 54 17.14 5.99 -1.57
C PRO A 54 18.55 6.10 -2.18
N THR A 55 18.81 7.18 -2.90
CA THR A 55 20.16 7.51 -3.39
C THR A 55 21.02 8.15 -2.29
N ALA A 56 20.35 8.87 -1.37
CA ALA A 56 20.96 9.42 -0.15
C ALA A 56 19.93 9.48 0.99
N GLY A 57 20.41 9.62 2.20
CA GLY A 57 19.58 9.63 3.41
C GLY A 57 19.20 8.23 3.90
N THR A 58 18.32 8.16 4.90
CA THR A 58 17.98 6.92 5.59
C THR A 58 16.47 6.79 5.75
N VAL A 59 15.92 5.61 5.44
CA VAL A 59 14.53 5.23 5.73
C VAL A 59 14.55 4.20 6.84
N LEU A 60 13.92 4.53 7.97
CA LEU A 60 13.71 3.60 9.08
C LEU A 60 12.26 3.13 9.09
N VAL A 61 12.04 1.83 9.21
CA VAL A 61 10.73 1.21 9.46
C VAL A 61 10.84 0.37 10.72
N ASN A 62 10.08 0.71 11.75
CA ASN A 62 10.18 0.12 13.09
C ASN A 62 11.63 0.10 13.63
N GLY A 63 12.37 1.19 13.40
CA GLY A 63 13.76 1.33 13.82
C GLY A 63 14.80 0.63 12.92
N GLN A 64 14.38 -0.15 11.93
CA GLN A 64 15.29 -0.82 10.99
C GLN A 64 15.56 0.05 9.76
N ASN A 65 16.82 0.25 9.42
CA ASN A 65 17.20 0.93 8.18
C ASN A 65 16.94 0.01 6.98
N VAL A 66 15.88 0.31 6.23
CA VAL A 66 15.45 -0.51 5.09
C VAL A 66 16.43 -0.44 3.91
N GLY A 67 17.18 0.65 3.78
CA GLY A 67 18.17 0.83 2.74
C GLY A 67 19.37 -0.12 2.87
N SER A 68 19.72 -0.55 4.11
CA SER A 68 20.82 -1.46 4.40
C SER A 68 20.42 -2.93 4.50
N LEU A 69 19.11 -3.26 4.43
CA LEU A 69 18.66 -4.63 4.53
C LEU A 69 19.17 -5.49 3.38
N GLY A 70 19.75 -6.63 3.72
CA GLY A 70 20.11 -7.67 2.75
C GLY A 70 18.87 -8.34 2.13
N ARG A 71 19.04 -8.99 0.96
CA ARG A 71 17.94 -9.64 0.24
C ARG A 71 17.14 -10.63 1.09
N GLY A 72 17.81 -11.37 2.00
CA GLY A 72 17.14 -12.34 2.89
C GLY A 72 16.26 -11.71 3.98
N ALA A 73 16.50 -10.43 4.36
CA ALA A 73 15.71 -9.74 5.37
C ALA A 73 14.45 -9.05 4.80
N LEU A 74 14.43 -8.76 3.49
CA LEU A 74 13.30 -8.08 2.84
C LEU A 74 11.96 -8.81 2.97
N PRO A 75 11.88 -10.15 2.87
CA PRO A 75 10.61 -10.86 3.09
C PRO A 75 10.04 -10.62 4.49
N PHE A 76 10.88 -10.54 5.52
CA PHE A 76 10.42 -10.30 6.90
C PHE A 76 9.90 -8.88 7.09
N LEU A 77 10.54 -7.88 6.48
CA LEU A 77 10.01 -6.51 6.45
C LEU A 77 8.63 -6.48 5.78
N ARG A 78 8.51 -7.08 4.59
CA ARG A 78 7.30 -7.03 3.75
C ARG A 78 6.11 -7.80 4.33
N ARG A 79 6.34 -8.78 5.21
CA ARG A 79 5.27 -9.49 5.92
C ARG A 79 4.44 -8.59 6.84
N ASN A 80 4.96 -7.44 7.23
CA ASN A 80 4.26 -6.47 8.08
C ASN A 80 3.65 -5.31 7.28
N ILE A 81 3.75 -5.36 5.95
CA ILE A 81 3.31 -4.28 5.06
C ILE A 81 2.30 -4.83 4.06
N GLY A 82 1.10 -4.27 4.05
CA GLY A 82 0.14 -4.42 2.96
C GLY A 82 0.44 -3.36 1.90
N LEU A 83 0.48 -3.75 0.64
CA LEU A 83 0.78 -2.84 -0.45
C LEU A 83 -0.25 -2.97 -1.57
N VAL A 84 -0.91 -1.86 -1.87
CA VAL A 84 -1.87 -1.71 -2.97
C VAL A 84 -1.23 -0.80 -4.02
N PHE A 85 -0.95 -1.37 -5.19
CA PHE A 85 -0.38 -0.63 -6.32
C PHE A 85 -1.48 0.01 -7.16
N GLN A 86 -1.14 1.07 -7.86
CA GLN A 86 -2.04 1.75 -8.81
C GLN A 86 -2.59 0.80 -9.89
N ASP A 87 -1.77 -0.11 -10.39
CA ASP A 87 -2.13 -1.12 -11.40
C ASP A 87 -2.51 -2.48 -10.79
N GLN A 88 -2.88 -2.51 -9.50
CA GLN A 88 -3.39 -3.63 -8.70
C GLN A 88 -2.50 -4.89 -8.68
N LYS A 89 -1.74 -5.18 -9.73
CA LYS A 89 -0.85 -6.36 -9.87
C LYS A 89 -1.56 -7.69 -9.55
N LEU A 90 -2.80 -7.83 -10.00
CA LEU A 90 -3.56 -9.08 -9.84
C LEU A 90 -3.01 -10.18 -10.74
N LEU A 91 -3.12 -11.42 -10.29
CA LEU A 91 -2.82 -12.60 -11.09
C LEU A 91 -4.08 -12.98 -11.86
N PHE A 92 -4.11 -12.67 -13.15
CA PHE A 92 -5.29 -12.80 -14.00
C PHE A 92 -5.60 -14.28 -14.38
N ASP A 93 -4.64 -15.17 -14.21
CA ASP A 93 -4.74 -16.62 -14.37
C ASP A 93 -5.25 -17.34 -13.11
N ARG A 94 -5.49 -16.62 -12.04
CA ARG A 94 -5.95 -17.15 -10.75
C ARG A 94 -7.26 -16.51 -10.30
N SER A 95 -8.10 -17.31 -9.61
CA SER A 95 -9.35 -16.79 -9.03
C SER A 95 -9.11 -15.70 -8.00
N ALA A 96 -10.17 -14.95 -7.65
CA ALA A 96 -10.13 -13.95 -6.58
C ALA A 96 -9.62 -14.56 -5.26
N LEU A 97 -10.15 -15.72 -4.87
CA LEU A 97 -9.70 -16.44 -3.68
C LEU A 97 -8.21 -16.81 -3.75
N ALA A 98 -7.74 -17.35 -4.89
CA ALA A 98 -6.35 -17.74 -5.06
C ALA A 98 -5.39 -16.52 -5.05
N ASN A 99 -5.84 -15.35 -5.54
CA ASN A 99 -5.10 -14.10 -5.39
C ASN A 99 -4.91 -13.72 -3.91
N VAL A 100 -5.96 -13.86 -3.09
CA VAL A 100 -5.92 -13.51 -1.67
C VAL A 100 -5.17 -14.56 -0.83
N LEU A 101 -5.21 -15.83 -1.22
CA LEU A 101 -4.47 -16.91 -0.55
C LEU A 101 -2.95 -16.77 -0.70
N LEU A 102 -2.47 -16.24 -1.81
CA LEU A 102 -1.05 -16.21 -2.16
C LEU A 102 -0.11 -15.66 -1.06
N PRO A 103 -0.38 -14.51 -0.41
CA PRO A 103 0.46 -14.02 0.68
C PRO A 103 0.55 -14.99 1.88
N LEU A 104 -0.54 -15.71 2.16
CA LEU A 104 -0.59 -16.67 3.27
C LEU A 104 0.18 -17.95 2.94
N GLU A 105 0.09 -18.42 1.70
CA GLU A 105 0.85 -19.56 1.20
C GLU A 105 2.36 -19.28 1.23
N ILE A 106 2.79 -18.11 0.73
CA ILE A 106 4.19 -17.66 0.77
C ILE A 106 4.73 -17.57 2.21
N THR A 107 3.86 -17.22 3.15
CA THR A 107 4.26 -17.08 4.56
C THR A 107 4.10 -18.35 5.38
N GLY A 108 3.65 -19.46 4.77
CA GLY A 108 3.60 -20.79 5.39
C GLY A 108 2.43 -20.99 6.34
N PHE A 109 1.31 -20.28 6.15
CA PHE A 109 0.10 -20.54 6.94
C PHE A 109 -0.48 -21.93 6.64
N PRO A 110 -0.98 -22.65 7.67
CA PRO A 110 -1.72 -23.90 7.47
C PRO A 110 -2.91 -23.68 6.52
N HIS A 111 -3.12 -24.60 5.59
CA HIS A 111 -4.11 -24.44 4.51
C HIS A 111 -5.51 -24.07 5.01
N LYS A 112 -6.03 -24.77 6.05
CA LYS A 112 -7.37 -24.49 6.60
C LYS A 112 -7.47 -23.08 7.19
N GLU A 113 -6.41 -22.59 7.84
CA GLU A 113 -6.38 -21.24 8.40
C GLU A 113 -6.26 -20.19 7.28
N ALA A 114 -5.40 -20.43 6.29
CA ALA A 114 -5.24 -19.58 5.12
C ALA A 114 -6.57 -19.41 4.38
N GLN A 115 -7.29 -20.51 4.13
CA GLN A 115 -8.60 -20.51 3.49
C GLN A 115 -9.59 -19.62 4.27
N ARG A 116 -9.75 -19.85 5.57
CA ARG A 116 -10.65 -19.07 6.43
C ARG A 116 -10.31 -17.59 6.43
N ARG A 117 -9.01 -17.23 6.50
CA ARG A 117 -8.57 -15.83 6.47
C ARG A 117 -8.83 -15.18 5.12
N ALA A 118 -8.59 -15.90 4.02
CA ALA A 118 -8.82 -15.38 2.68
C ALA A 118 -10.32 -15.14 2.41
N GLU A 119 -11.19 -16.06 2.83
CA GLU A 119 -12.64 -15.89 2.73
C GLU A 119 -13.12 -14.69 3.58
N ALA A 120 -12.64 -14.54 4.82
CA ALA A 120 -12.96 -13.40 5.66
C ALA A 120 -12.44 -12.06 5.06
N ALA A 121 -11.28 -12.06 4.41
CA ALA A 121 -10.77 -10.88 3.74
C ALA A 121 -11.61 -10.50 2.51
N LEU A 122 -12.07 -11.50 1.73
CA LEU A 122 -13.00 -11.27 0.61
C LEU A 122 -14.36 -10.78 1.10
N ASP A 123 -14.88 -11.33 2.19
CA ASP A 123 -16.13 -10.89 2.81
C ASP A 123 -16.05 -9.43 3.25
N LYS A 124 -14.95 -9.04 3.92
CA LYS A 124 -14.72 -7.66 4.37
C LYS A 124 -14.76 -6.62 3.26
N VAL A 125 -14.40 -7.01 2.03
CA VAL A 125 -14.43 -6.12 0.85
C VAL A 125 -15.64 -6.38 -0.08
N GLY A 126 -16.61 -7.20 0.36
CA GLY A 126 -17.85 -7.51 -0.38
C GLY A 126 -17.64 -8.39 -1.62
N LEU A 127 -16.60 -9.26 -1.62
CA LEU A 127 -16.26 -10.11 -2.76
C LEU A 127 -16.36 -11.61 -2.48
N LEU A 128 -16.92 -12.03 -1.34
CA LEU A 128 -17.00 -13.46 -0.99
C LEU A 128 -17.81 -14.27 -2.03
N SER A 129 -18.91 -13.72 -2.53
CA SER A 129 -19.73 -14.34 -3.58
C SER A 129 -18.98 -14.46 -4.94
N ARG A 130 -17.93 -13.68 -5.13
CA ARG A 130 -17.07 -13.65 -6.32
C ARG A 130 -15.77 -14.42 -6.14
N ALA A 131 -15.59 -15.18 -5.05
CA ALA A 131 -14.34 -15.86 -4.68
C ALA A 131 -13.76 -16.75 -5.81
N ARG A 132 -14.63 -17.36 -6.64
CA ARG A 132 -14.21 -18.22 -7.77
C ARG A 132 -14.02 -17.47 -9.09
N ALA A 133 -14.40 -16.20 -9.17
CA ALA A 133 -14.27 -15.40 -10.38
C ALA A 133 -12.78 -15.13 -10.70
N LEU A 134 -12.43 -15.09 -11.97
CA LEU A 134 -11.14 -14.57 -12.42
C LEU A 134 -11.18 -13.02 -12.39
N PRO A 135 -10.05 -12.34 -12.16
CA PRO A 135 -10.01 -10.89 -12.15
C PRO A 135 -10.57 -10.22 -13.41
N ILE A 136 -10.42 -10.86 -14.58
CA ILE A 136 -10.97 -10.34 -15.85
C ILE A 136 -12.51 -10.24 -15.83
N ALA A 137 -13.19 -11.02 -15.01
CA ALA A 137 -14.65 -11.00 -14.85
C ALA A 137 -15.14 -10.04 -13.75
N LEU A 138 -14.22 -9.30 -13.14
CA LEU A 138 -14.50 -8.29 -12.11
C LEU A 138 -14.46 -6.89 -12.71
N SER A 139 -15.33 -5.98 -12.20
CA SER A 139 -15.25 -4.55 -12.51
C SER A 139 -13.95 -3.94 -11.96
N GLY A 140 -13.57 -2.74 -12.42
CA GLY A 140 -12.39 -2.03 -11.92
C GLY A 140 -12.42 -1.82 -10.40
N GLY A 141 -13.58 -1.44 -9.84
CA GLY A 141 -13.76 -1.31 -8.40
C GLY A 141 -13.68 -2.65 -7.65
N GLU A 142 -14.22 -3.74 -8.21
CA GLU A 142 -14.06 -5.08 -7.66
C GLU A 142 -12.60 -5.56 -7.69
N GLN A 143 -11.88 -5.28 -8.78
CA GLN A 143 -10.44 -5.57 -8.87
C GLN A 143 -9.65 -4.80 -7.83
N GLN A 144 -9.99 -3.53 -7.60
CA GLN A 144 -9.35 -2.71 -6.57
C GLN A 144 -9.63 -3.28 -5.17
N ARG A 145 -10.88 -3.63 -4.85
CA ARG A 145 -11.22 -4.27 -3.58
C ARG A 145 -10.51 -5.62 -3.42
N LEU A 146 -10.36 -6.40 -4.49
CA LEU A 146 -9.59 -7.65 -4.48
C LEU A 146 -8.10 -7.40 -4.15
N ALA A 147 -7.49 -6.37 -4.74
CA ALA A 147 -6.11 -6.00 -4.44
C ALA A 147 -5.94 -5.60 -2.97
N ILE A 148 -6.92 -4.90 -2.39
CA ILE A 148 -6.91 -4.55 -0.97
C ILE A 148 -7.06 -5.80 -0.10
N ALA A 149 -8.01 -6.71 -0.40
CA ALA A 149 -8.19 -7.97 0.33
C ALA A 149 -6.88 -8.77 0.39
N ARG A 150 -6.18 -8.89 -0.76
CA ARG A 150 -4.86 -9.53 -0.84
C ARG A 150 -3.81 -8.80 0.01
N ALA A 151 -3.82 -7.47 0.03
CA ALA A 151 -2.86 -6.68 0.79
C ALA A 151 -3.05 -6.78 2.31
N VAL A 152 -4.26 -7.10 2.79
CA VAL A 152 -4.58 -7.09 4.23
C VAL A 152 -4.74 -8.49 4.84
N VAL A 153 -4.80 -9.55 4.04
CA VAL A 153 -5.12 -10.92 4.49
C VAL A 153 -4.16 -11.46 5.57
N HIS A 154 -2.90 -11.05 5.51
CA HIS A 154 -1.87 -11.42 6.47
C HIS A 154 -1.83 -10.50 7.71
N ARG A 155 -2.78 -9.55 7.86
CA ARG A 155 -2.93 -8.60 8.97
C ARG A 155 -1.69 -7.71 9.16
N PRO A 156 -1.33 -6.89 8.18
CA PRO A 156 -0.19 -6.00 8.28
C PRO A 156 -0.45 -4.88 9.31
N ASN A 157 0.63 -4.36 9.92
CA ASN A 157 0.56 -3.19 10.78
C ASN A 157 0.65 -1.87 10.01
N LEU A 158 1.05 -1.95 8.74
CA LEU A 158 1.21 -0.82 7.83
C LEU A 158 0.56 -1.14 6.49
N LEU A 159 -0.35 -0.27 6.04
CA LEU A 159 -1.01 -0.36 4.76
C LEU A 159 -0.61 0.84 3.89
N LEU A 160 -0.02 0.55 2.74
CA LEU A 160 0.42 1.52 1.76
C LEU A 160 -0.43 1.41 0.51
N ALA A 161 -0.92 2.51 -0.02
CA ALA A 161 -1.71 2.54 -1.23
C ALA A 161 -1.25 3.66 -2.18
N ASP A 162 -1.04 3.30 -3.42
CA ASP A 162 -0.63 4.22 -4.48
C ASP A 162 -1.82 4.43 -5.43
N GLU A 163 -2.46 5.61 -5.36
CA GLU A 163 -3.64 6.03 -6.14
C GLU A 163 -4.78 4.97 -6.12
N PRO A 164 -5.24 4.52 -4.93
CA PRO A 164 -6.17 3.39 -4.84
C PRO A 164 -7.58 3.69 -5.37
N THR A 165 -7.91 4.95 -5.60
CA THR A 165 -9.22 5.42 -6.09
C THR A 165 -9.16 5.97 -7.52
N ALA A 166 -7.98 5.91 -8.15
CA ALA A 166 -7.82 6.37 -9.53
C ALA A 166 -8.69 5.54 -10.49
N TYR A 167 -9.28 6.22 -11.46
CA TYR A 167 -10.12 5.61 -12.52
C TYR A 167 -11.43 4.96 -12.02
N LEU A 168 -11.85 5.23 -10.78
CA LEU A 168 -13.13 4.80 -10.22
C LEU A 168 -14.14 5.95 -10.29
N ASP A 169 -15.42 5.61 -10.42
CA ASP A 169 -16.50 6.55 -10.19
C ASP A 169 -16.55 7.01 -8.73
N ALA A 170 -17.25 8.11 -8.45
CA ALA A 170 -17.23 8.75 -7.13
C ALA A 170 -17.72 7.82 -6.00
N ASP A 171 -18.77 7.05 -6.25
CA ASP A 171 -19.36 6.16 -5.23
C ASP A 171 -18.39 5.00 -4.94
N THR A 172 -17.86 4.36 -5.98
CA THR A 172 -16.86 3.28 -5.85
C THR A 172 -15.56 3.79 -5.20
N ALA A 173 -15.11 5.01 -5.53
CA ALA A 173 -13.95 5.63 -4.92
C ALA A 173 -14.15 5.85 -3.41
N GLN A 174 -15.35 6.31 -3.01
CA GLN A 174 -15.69 6.48 -1.60
C GLN A 174 -15.75 5.15 -0.87
N ASP A 175 -16.32 4.11 -1.47
CA ASP A 175 -16.33 2.75 -0.89
C ASP A 175 -14.92 2.22 -0.66
N VAL A 176 -14.03 2.38 -1.63
CA VAL A 176 -12.62 2.00 -1.52
C VAL A 176 -11.92 2.80 -0.42
N ALA A 177 -12.12 4.11 -0.35
CA ALA A 177 -11.53 4.95 0.69
C ALA A 177 -12.02 4.54 2.09
N ASN A 178 -13.30 4.23 2.24
CA ASN A 178 -13.89 3.77 3.51
C ASN A 178 -13.20 2.49 4.03
N ILE A 179 -12.79 1.57 3.16
CA ILE A 179 -12.05 0.37 3.57
C ILE A 179 -10.72 0.77 4.25
N PHE A 180 -9.95 1.70 3.69
CA PHE A 180 -8.70 2.18 4.31
C PHE A 180 -8.95 2.88 5.64
N ILE A 181 -10.01 3.70 5.74
CA ILE A 181 -10.42 4.38 6.97
C ILE A 181 -10.79 3.35 8.06
N GLU A 182 -11.48 2.27 7.71
CA GLU A 182 -11.81 1.20 8.65
C GLU A 182 -10.56 0.48 9.19
N PHE A 183 -9.55 0.21 8.33
CA PHE A 183 -8.28 -0.34 8.79
C PHE A 183 -7.54 0.62 9.73
N HIS A 184 -7.54 1.92 9.43
CA HIS A 184 -6.99 2.92 10.34
C HIS A 184 -7.72 2.91 11.69
N ARG A 185 -9.06 2.86 11.72
CA ARG A 185 -9.86 2.84 12.97
C ARG A 185 -9.53 1.67 13.90
N VAL A 186 -9.06 0.56 13.36
CA VAL A 186 -8.62 -0.59 14.16
C VAL A 186 -7.11 -0.58 14.46
N GLY A 187 -6.44 0.55 14.25
CA GLY A 187 -5.07 0.80 14.66
C GLY A 187 -3.98 0.49 13.62
N VAL A 188 -4.35 0.15 12.38
CA VAL A 188 -3.38 -0.01 11.29
C VAL A 188 -2.88 1.38 10.88
N THR A 189 -1.57 1.51 10.70
CA THR A 189 -0.99 2.71 10.09
C THR A 189 -1.30 2.70 8.60
N VAL A 190 -1.88 3.78 8.08
CA VAL A 190 -2.30 3.84 6.67
C VAL A 190 -1.64 5.04 5.99
N MET A 191 -1.00 4.79 4.85
CA MET A 191 -0.46 5.85 3.99
C MET A 191 -1.03 5.71 2.58
N VAL A 192 -1.65 6.76 2.07
CA VAL A 192 -2.29 6.77 0.75
C VAL A 192 -1.71 7.90 -0.09
N ALA A 193 -1.09 7.58 -1.21
CA ALA A 193 -0.82 8.57 -2.25
C ALA A 193 -2.11 8.77 -3.05
N THR A 194 -2.59 10.00 -3.14
CA THR A 194 -3.85 10.32 -3.83
C THR A 194 -3.86 11.73 -4.40
N TYR A 195 -4.68 11.94 -5.42
CA TYR A 195 -5.03 13.27 -5.92
C TYR A 195 -6.27 13.84 -5.23
N ASP A 196 -7.12 13.00 -4.63
CA ASP A 196 -8.32 13.42 -3.92
C ASP A 196 -8.24 13.05 -2.43
N ASP A 197 -7.71 13.98 -1.65
CA ASP A 197 -7.57 13.87 -0.20
C ASP A 197 -8.90 14.03 0.55
N ARG A 198 -9.94 14.56 -0.11
CA ARG A 198 -11.30 14.73 0.46
C ARG A 198 -11.92 13.38 0.82
N LEU A 199 -11.50 12.30 0.14
CA LEU A 199 -11.91 10.94 0.44
C LEU A 199 -11.39 10.41 1.79
N PHE A 200 -10.39 11.08 2.39
CA PHE A 200 -9.73 10.66 3.63
C PHE A 200 -9.83 11.74 4.72
N PRO A 201 -11.04 12.05 5.22
CA PRO A 201 -11.22 13.08 6.21
C PRO A 201 -10.43 12.79 7.50
N GLY A 202 -9.76 13.80 8.03
CA GLY A 202 -8.95 13.70 9.24
C GLY A 202 -7.55 13.10 9.02
N ALA A 203 -7.17 12.73 7.79
CA ALA A 203 -5.82 12.32 7.50
C ALA A 203 -4.83 13.49 7.61
N ARG A 204 -3.64 13.21 8.14
CA ARG A 204 -2.53 14.15 8.05
C ARG A 204 -2.02 14.21 6.62
N GLN A 205 -1.96 15.40 6.05
CA GLN A 205 -1.50 15.62 4.70
C GLN A 205 0.02 15.79 4.65
N LEU A 206 0.69 15.04 3.80
CA LEU A 206 2.06 15.29 3.35
C LEU A 206 1.99 15.81 1.91
N ARG A 207 2.16 17.10 1.76
CA ARG A 207 2.17 17.72 0.43
C ARG A 207 3.56 17.60 -0.18
N LEU A 208 3.63 16.92 -1.34
CA LEU A 208 4.85 16.81 -2.14
C LEU A 208 4.75 17.76 -3.35
N ASP A 209 5.77 18.58 -3.48
CA ASP A 209 5.98 19.44 -4.63
C ASP A 209 7.40 19.29 -5.14
N HIS A 210 7.55 18.91 -6.42
CA HIS A 210 8.87 18.68 -7.06
C HIS A 210 9.85 17.88 -6.20
N GLY A 211 9.36 16.81 -5.55
CA GLY A 211 10.16 15.92 -4.73
C GLY A 211 10.52 16.45 -3.34
N ARG A 212 9.90 17.53 -2.88
CA ARG A 212 10.08 18.13 -1.55
C ARG A 212 8.76 18.15 -0.78
N ILE A 213 8.83 18.11 0.55
CA ILE A 213 7.67 18.37 1.40
C ILE A 213 7.52 19.89 1.53
N SER A 214 6.30 20.39 1.26
CA SER A 214 5.91 21.82 1.37
C SER A 214 4.92 22.01 2.51
#